data_2fe3743652d2e92ae44e4dfee5921717
#
_entry.id   2fe3743652d2e92ae44e4dfee5921717
#
_cell.length_a   1.000
_cell.length_b   1.000
_cell.length_c   1.000
_cell.angle_alpha   90.00
_cell.angle_beta   90.00
_cell.angle_gamma   90.00
#
_symmetry.space_group_name_H-M   'P 1'
#
loop_
_entity.id
_entity.type
_entity.pdbx_description
1 polymer ?
#
loop_
_entity_poly.entity_id
_entity_poly.type
_entity_poly.pdbx_seq_one_letter_code
_entity_poly.pdbx_strand_id
1 'polypeptide(L)'
;MDFKKIITEMLDNLKKTEITLSTEFNNNSEIADKSKIGGRPYLSKDFIWPYYQGLPLSFLAQINLEEVNSLDKDKLLPNSGILYFFYELETQEWGYSPQDKGCAKVFYFEDISNFELINFLEDMEDYYKIPEFKVNFKSNISLPSYEDFDNLNEEKNILEKYKTYENFKEFENKLFDEYSDICDEYMKSLKNYTKLLGYPDIIQNSMEEECAAVTRGFNMGGISYPKKYKEEIKKASKDWVLLFQMDTVESDDYELMFGDCGHIYFWIKKEDLANKNFENIWLILQCY
;
A
#
# COMPACT_ATOMS: atom_id res chain seq x y z
N MET A 1 -31.48 -21.13 -1.96
CA MET A 1 -30.25 -20.73 -2.72
C MET A 1 -29.14 -20.65 -1.70
N ASP A 2 -27.97 -21.22 -1.98
CA ASP A 2 -26.83 -21.17 -1.07
C ASP A 2 -25.98 -19.91 -1.40
N PHE A 3 -26.33 -18.80 -0.74
CA PHE A 3 -25.65 -17.51 -0.95
C PHE A 3 -24.18 -17.59 -0.59
N LYS A 4 -23.83 -18.26 0.50
CA LYS A 4 -22.44 -18.40 0.93
C LYS A 4 -21.57 -19.08 -0.14
N LYS A 5 -22.12 -20.11 -0.80
CA LYS A 5 -21.42 -20.75 -1.93
C LYS A 5 -21.22 -19.81 -3.11
N ILE A 6 -22.25 -19.04 -3.46
CA ILE A 6 -22.19 -18.08 -4.58
C ILE A 6 -21.12 -17.01 -4.29
N ILE A 7 -21.12 -16.45 -3.08
CA ILE A 7 -20.14 -15.43 -2.68
C ILE A 7 -18.74 -16.01 -2.68
N THR A 8 -18.55 -17.21 -2.13
CA THR A 8 -17.24 -17.88 -2.14
C THR A 8 -16.72 -18.04 -3.58
N GLU A 9 -17.56 -18.48 -4.52
CA GLU A 9 -17.18 -18.63 -5.93
C GLU A 9 -16.87 -17.27 -6.58
N MET A 10 -17.57 -16.20 -6.20
CA MET A 10 -17.29 -14.84 -6.68
C MET A 10 -15.96 -14.34 -6.15
N LEU A 11 -15.74 -14.47 -4.85
CA LEU A 11 -14.50 -14.04 -4.18
C LEU A 11 -13.29 -14.83 -4.67
N ASP A 12 -13.45 -16.13 -4.98
CA ASP A 12 -12.36 -16.96 -5.52
C ASP A 12 -11.75 -16.39 -6.80
N ASN A 13 -12.55 -15.66 -7.60
CA ASN A 13 -12.08 -14.99 -8.82
C ASN A 13 -11.51 -13.58 -8.59
N LEU A 14 -11.67 -13.04 -7.37
CA LEU A 14 -11.21 -11.69 -7.01
C LEU A 14 -10.03 -11.69 -6.05
N LYS A 15 -9.68 -12.84 -5.49
CA LYS A 15 -8.54 -12.97 -4.58
C LYS A 15 -7.25 -12.46 -5.20
N LYS A 16 -6.49 -11.74 -4.39
CA LYS A 16 -5.08 -11.44 -4.65
C LYS A 16 -4.22 -12.05 -3.53
N THR A 17 -2.94 -12.17 -3.77
CA THR A 17 -2.00 -12.45 -2.69
C THR A 17 -1.52 -11.14 -2.09
N GLU A 18 -1.46 -11.09 -0.76
CA GLU A 18 -0.75 -10.06 -0.01
C GLU A 18 0.33 -10.68 0.86
N ILE A 19 1.31 -9.88 1.23
CA ILE A 19 2.37 -10.27 2.15
C ILE A 19 2.29 -9.35 3.35
N THR A 20 1.70 -9.82 4.45
CA THR A 20 1.59 -9.05 5.69
C THR A 20 2.91 -9.06 6.45
N LEU A 21 3.21 -7.94 7.11
CA LEU A 21 4.38 -7.74 7.96
C LEU A 21 3.93 -7.60 9.40
N SER A 22 4.48 -8.41 10.30
CA SER A 22 4.43 -8.13 11.72
C SER A 22 5.77 -7.57 12.19
N THR A 23 5.73 -6.60 13.08
CA THR A 23 6.88 -5.87 13.60
C THR A 23 7.20 -6.26 15.02
N GLU A 24 8.49 -6.24 15.37
CA GLU A 24 9.01 -6.41 16.72
C GLU A 24 10.15 -5.42 16.93
N PHE A 25 10.10 -4.63 18.01
CA PHE A 25 11.15 -3.67 18.29
C PHE A 25 12.51 -4.36 18.44
N ASN A 26 13.53 -3.84 17.75
CA ASN A 26 14.86 -4.45 17.74
C ASN A 26 15.76 -3.90 18.84
N ASN A 27 15.92 -4.65 19.93
CA ASN A 27 16.84 -4.34 21.02
C ASN A 27 18.23 -4.95 20.87
N ASN A 28 18.51 -5.58 19.71
CA ASN A 28 19.78 -6.29 19.45
C ASN A 28 20.68 -5.48 18.51
N SER A 29 21.62 -6.20 17.88
CA SER A 29 22.47 -5.61 16.84
C SER A 29 21.64 -5.13 15.64
N GLU A 30 22.06 -4.00 15.04
CA GLU A 30 21.43 -3.43 13.87
C GLU A 30 21.34 -4.42 12.70
N ILE A 31 20.22 -4.32 12.00
CA ILE A 31 19.94 -5.14 10.82
C ILE A 31 20.58 -4.45 9.61
N ALA A 32 21.43 -5.15 8.88
CA ALA A 32 22.05 -4.64 7.66
C ALA A 32 21.19 -4.95 6.42
N ASP A 33 21.47 -6.06 5.75
CA ASP A 33 20.92 -6.43 4.43
C ASP A 33 19.54 -7.12 4.48
N LYS A 34 18.93 -7.25 5.65
CA LYS A 34 17.62 -7.85 5.84
C LYS A 34 16.51 -6.81 5.83
N SER A 35 15.28 -7.29 5.67
CA SER A 35 14.09 -6.44 5.78
C SER A 35 13.92 -5.90 7.19
N LYS A 36 13.49 -4.64 7.27
CA LYS A 36 13.18 -3.95 8.52
C LYS A 36 12.32 -2.73 8.31
N ILE A 37 11.72 -2.25 9.39
CA ILE A 37 11.14 -0.90 9.47
C ILE A 37 12.09 -0.05 10.32
N GLY A 38 12.34 1.18 9.89
CA GLY A 38 13.23 2.12 10.58
C GLY A 38 14.68 1.65 10.71
N GLY A 39 15.37 2.21 11.69
CA GLY A 39 16.80 2.01 11.86
C GLY A 39 17.63 2.68 10.75
N ARG A 40 18.95 2.52 10.81
CA ARG A 40 19.83 3.05 9.76
C ARG A 40 19.68 2.23 8.48
N PRO A 41 19.38 2.86 7.32
CA PRO A 41 19.24 2.11 6.07
C PRO A 41 20.58 1.50 5.59
N TYR A 42 20.49 0.33 4.97
CA TYR A 42 21.63 -0.35 4.35
C TYR A 42 21.72 0.06 2.89
N LEU A 43 22.56 1.03 2.59
CA LEU A 43 22.65 1.70 1.29
C LEU A 43 24.10 1.96 0.88
N SER A 44 24.32 2.37 -0.38
CA SER A 44 25.63 2.85 -0.82
C SER A 44 26.07 4.10 -0.04
N LYS A 45 27.36 4.22 0.23
CA LYS A 45 27.97 5.45 0.83
C LYS A 45 27.66 6.71 0.03
N ASP A 46 27.53 6.56 -1.28
CA ASP A 46 27.27 7.67 -2.20
C ASP A 46 25.77 7.92 -2.39
N PHE A 47 24.90 7.28 -1.57
CA PHE A 47 23.46 7.49 -1.66
C PHE A 47 23.10 8.93 -1.32
N ILE A 48 22.40 9.58 -2.26
CA ILE A 48 21.90 10.95 -2.05
C ILE A 48 20.55 10.84 -1.34
N TRP A 49 20.52 11.31 -0.09
CA TRP A 49 19.30 11.30 0.71
C TRP A 49 18.19 12.13 0.03
N PRO A 50 16.97 11.60 -0.07
CA PRO A 50 15.88 12.32 -0.73
C PRO A 50 15.33 13.45 0.14
N TYR A 51 14.93 14.54 -0.51
CA TYR A 51 14.30 15.72 0.10
C TYR A 51 12.99 16.02 -0.60
N TYR A 52 12.07 16.60 0.17
CA TYR A 52 10.83 17.19 -0.31
C TYR A 52 10.68 18.59 0.28
N GLN A 53 10.52 19.61 -0.56
CA GLN A 53 10.38 21.03 -0.18
C GLN A 53 11.46 21.53 0.83
N GLY A 54 12.65 20.97 0.77
CA GLY A 54 13.77 21.34 1.66
C GLY A 54 13.86 20.52 2.95
N LEU A 55 12.90 19.62 3.20
CA LEU A 55 12.89 18.70 4.34
C LEU A 55 13.41 17.33 3.91
N PRO A 56 14.27 16.66 4.71
CA PRO A 56 14.71 15.31 4.42
C PRO A 56 13.56 14.33 4.60
N LEU A 57 13.38 13.40 3.67
CA LEU A 57 12.41 12.34 3.84
C LEU A 57 12.88 11.35 4.91
N SER A 58 11.97 10.90 5.75
CA SER A 58 12.24 9.84 6.73
C SER A 58 12.34 8.48 6.03
N PHE A 59 13.33 7.69 6.43
CA PHE A 59 13.44 6.31 6.01
C PHE A 59 12.42 5.47 6.78
N LEU A 60 11.47 4.88 6.05
CA LEU A 60 10.41 4.07 6.64
C LEU A 60 10.77 2.60 6.75
N ALA A 61 11.22 2.02 5.65
CA ALA A 61 11.45 0.58 5.56
C ALA A 61 12.43 0.22 4.44
N GLN A 62 13.13 -0.88 4.63
CA GLN A 62 13.78 -1.63 3.54
C GLN A 62 13.21 -3.06 3.50
N ILE A 63 12.93 -3.53 2.30
CA ILE A 63 12.38 -4.88 2.06
C ILE A 63 13.34 -5.63 1.14
N ASN A 64 14.02 -6.63 1.69
CA ASN A 64 14.83 -7.55 0.89
C ASN A 64 13.90 -8.52 0.16
N LEU A 65 13.87 -8.43 -1.16
CA LEU A 65 12.93 -9.15 -2.01
C LEU A 65 13.19 -10.66 -2.04
N GLU A 66 14.39 -11.11 -1.71
CA GLU A 66 14.67 -12.55 -1.57
C GLU A 66 13.88 -13.17 -0.40
N GLU A 67 13.61 -12.39 0.65
CA GLU A 67 12.85 -12.87 1.82
C GLU A 67 11.35 -13.02 1.51
N VAL A 68 10.83 -12.26 0.56
CA VAL A 68 9.41 -12.26 0.17
C VAL A 68 9.11 -12.96 -1.15
N ASN A 69 10.12 -13.28 -1.96
CA ASN A 69 9.94 -13.89 -3.28
C ASN A 69 9.08 -15.16 -3.29
N SER A 70 9.26 -16.03 -2.28
CA SER A 70 8.46 -17.28 -2.18
C SER A 70 7.02 -17.02 -1.72
N LEU A 71 6.74 -15.85 -1.13
CA LEU A 71 5.46 -15.43 -0.60
C LEU A 71 4.61 -14.67 -1.64
N ASP A 72 5.26 -13.99 -2.59
CA ASP A 72 4.63 -13.34 -3.74
C ASP A 72 4.15 -14.39 -4.75
N LYS A 73 2.92 -14.88 -4.56
CA LYS A 73 2.34 -15.93 -5.42
C LYS A 73 1.98 -15.42 -6.80
N ASP A 74 1.69 -14.12 -6.91
CA ASP A 74 1.29 -13.47 -8.16
C ASP A 74 2.51 -13.02 -8.99
N LYS A 75 3.73 -13.14 -8.42
CA LYS A 75 5.00 -12.80 -9.08
C LYS A 75 5.06 -11.37 -9.61
N LEU A 76 4.59 -10.44 -8.81
CA LEU A 76 4.55 -9.02 -9.15
C LEU A 76 5.85 -8.30 -8.81
N LEU A 77 6.51 -8.68 -7.70
CA LEU A 77 7.75 -8.05 -7.25
C LEU A 77 8.97 -8.61 -7.99
N PRO A 78 10.07 -7.84 -8.10
CA PRO A 78 11.36 -8.38 -8.53
C PRO A 78 11.81 -9.53 -7.62
N ASN A 79 12.54 -10.51 -8.17
CA ASN A 79 12.92 -11.73 -7.44
C ASN A 79 14.05 -11.51 -6.41
N SER A 80 14.81 -10.42 -6.54
CA SER A 80 16.00 -10.11 -5.72
C SER A 80 16.17 -8.60 -5.59
N GLY A 81 17.14 -8.17 -4.78
CA GLY A 81 17.40 -6.77 -4.50
C GLY A 81 16.60 -6.26 -3.31
N ILE A 82 16.73 -4.97 -3.04
CA ILE A 82 16.07 -4.32 -1.90
C ILE A 82 15.25 -3.12 -2.38
N LEU A 83 14.02 -3.02 -1.88
CA LEU A 83 13.17 -1.83 -1.97
C LEU A 83 13.34 -0.99 -0.71
N TYR A 84 13.43 0.31 -0.89
CA TYR A 84 13.54 1.30 0.18
C TYR A 84 12.41 2.30 0.07
N PHE A 85 11.71 2.54 1.18
CA PHE A 85 10.56 3.42 1.27
C PHE A 85 10.90 4.64 2.11
N PHE A 86 10.63 5.82 1.57
CA PHE A 86 10.84 7.10 2.23
C PHE A 86 9.58 7.95 2.14
N TYR A 87 9.29 8.72 3.18
CA TYR A 87 8.14 9.62 3.22
C TYR A 87 8.44 10.85 4.09
N GLU A 88 7.80 11.95 3.77
CA GLU A 88 7.86 13.19 4.51
C GLU A 88 6.94 13.08 5.74
N LEU A 89 7.52 13.11 6.94
CA LEU A 89 6.79 12.87 8.20
C LEU A 89 6.47 14.17 8.97
N GLU A 90 7.04 15.32 8.59
CA GLU A 90 6.85 16.55 9.34
C GLU A 90 5.44 17.15 9.10
N THR A 91 5.03 17.24 7.84
CA THR A 91 3.69 17.74 7.45
C THR A 91 2.72 16.64 7.11
N GLN A 92 3.23 15.44 6.83
CA GLN A 92 2.45 14.26 6.42
C GLN A 92 1.51 14.58 5.24
N GLU A 93 2.10 14.91 4.08
CA GLU A 93 1.33 15.21 2.87
C GLU A 93 0.41 14.05 2.47
N TRP A 94 -0.85 14.37 2.19
CA TRP A 94 -1.91 13.37 2.00
C TRP A 94 -1.94 12.71 0.62
N GLY A 95 -1.25 13.30 -0.36
CA GLY A 95 -1.23 12.78 -1.72
C GLY A 95 -2.45 13.16 -2.57
N TYR A 96 -3.33 14.04 -2.09
CA TYR A 96 -4.52 14.50 -2.83
C TYR A 96 -4.25 15.69 -3.75
N SER A 97 -3.08 16.27 -3.69
CA SER A 97 -2.66 17.41 -4.51
C SER A 97 -1.54 17.01 -5.47
N PRO A 98 -1.56 17.46 -6.74
CA PRO A 98 -0.43 17.28 -7.65
C PRO A 98 0.90 17.87 -7.11
N GLN A 99 0.83 18.82 -6.20
CA GLN A 99 1.97 19.44 -5.53
C GLN A 99 2.66 18.50 -4.54
N ASP A 100 1.96 17.47 -4.06
CA ASP A 100 2.50 16.47 -3.13
C ASP A 100 3.46 15.50 -3.82
N LYS A 101 3.62 15.62 -5.15
CA LYS A 101 4.57 14.82 -5.92
C LYS A 101 5.98 14.92 -5.32
N GLY A 102 6.50 13.78 -4.88
CA GLY A 102 7.83 13.67 -4.30
C GLY A 102 7.87 13.68 -2.77
N CYS A 103 6.70 13.85 -2.08
CA CYS A 103 6.60 13.68 -0.64
C CYS A 103 6.95 12.27 -0.18
N ALA A 104 6.91 11.32 -1.09
CA ALA A 104 7.37 9.95 -0.88
C ALA A 104 8.25 9.49 -2.04
N LYS A 105 9.16 8.58 -1.75
CA LYS A 105 10.09 7.97 -2.72
C LYS A 105 10.23 6.48 -2.46
N VAL A 106 10.39 5.73 -3.54
CA VAL A 106 10.79 4.33 -3.48
C VAL A 106 12.04 4.16 -4.33
N PHE A 107 13.06 3.54 -3.75
CA PHE A 107 14.28 3.16 -4.47
C PHE A 107 14.37 1.64 -4.55
N TYR A 108 14.89 1.15 -5.65
CA TYR A 108 15.17 -0.25 -5.87
C TYR A 108 16.60 -0.44 -6.29
N PHE A 109 17.31 -1.32 -5.60
CA PHE A 109 18.68 -1.71 -5.96
C PHE A 109 18.76 -3.23 -6.04
N GLU A 110 19.15 -3.73 -7.19
CA GLU A 110 19.36 -5.17 -7.42
C GLU A 110 20.76 -5.60 -6.93
N ASP A 111 21.78 -4.78 -7.16
CA ASP A 111 23.14 -4.99 -6.65
C ASP A 111 23.36 -4.17 -5.37
N ILE A 112 23.59 -4.87 -4.28
CA ILE A 112 23.84 -4.31 -2.95
C ILE A 112 25.25 -4.61 -2.43
N SER A 113 26.16 -5.07 -3.29
CA SER A 113 27.49 -5.56 -2.90
C SER A 113 28.38 -4.51 -2.21
N ASN A 114 28.14 -3.23 -2.49
CA ASN A 114 28.90 -2.10 -1.92
C ASN A 114 28.09 -1.30 -0.89
N PHE A 115 27.05 -1.89 -0.32
CA PHE A 115 26.19 -1.22 0.65
C PHE A 115 26.73 -1.40 2.08
N GLU A 116 26.38 -0.46 2.93
CA GLU A 116 26.65 -0.49 4.36
C GLU A 116 25.54 0.25 5.12
N LEU A 117 25.51 0.14 6.44
CA LEU A 117 24.60 0.95 7.26
C LEU A 117 25.05 2.41 7.24
N ILE A 118 24.26 3.27 6.58
CA ILE A 118 24.53 4.71 6.52
C ILE A 118 23.88 5.44 7.69
N ASN A 119 24.47 6.54 8.13
CA ASN A 119 23.91 7.36 9.18
C ASN A 119 22.74 8.18 8.65
N PHE A 120 21.79 8.51 9.55
CA PHE A 120 20.85 9.58 9.30
C PHE A 120 21.56 10.92 9.09
N LEU A 121 20.87 11.85 8.47
CA LEU A 121 21.37 13.21 8.33
C LEU A 121 21.49 13.87 9.70
N GLU A 122 22.53 14.70 9.88
CA GLU A 122 22.78 15.38 11.17
C GLU A 122 21.67 16.37 11.55
N ASP A 123 21.05 16.99 10.54
CA ASP A 123 19.96 17.99 10.67
C ASP A 123 18.56 17.36 10.75
N MET A 124 18.43 16.04 10.64
CA MET A 124 17.16 15.35 10.81
C MET A 124 16.81 15.26 12.30
N GLU A 125 15.61 15.69 12.67
CA GLU A 125 15.11 15.59 14.05
C GLU A 125 14.96 14.12 14.49
N ASP A 126 15.16 13.85 15.77
CA ASP A 126 15.17 12.49 16.31
C ASP A 126 13.82 11.77 16.15
N TYR A 127 12.71 12.51 16.22
CA TYR A 127 11.37 11.96 16.02
C TYR A 127 11.18 11.33 14.62
N TYR A 128 11.83 11.89 13.59
CA TYR A 128 11.74 11.41 12.21
C TYR A 128 12.75 10.30 11.89
N LYS A 129 13.59 9.92 12.86
CA LYS A 129 14.49 8.77 12.81
C LYS A 129 13.79 7.57 13.44
N ILE A 130 12.97 6.87 12.66
CA ILE A 130 12.19 5.73 13.17
C ILE A 130 13.12 4.70 13.80
N PRO A 131 12.88 4.23 15.03
CA PRO A 131 13.64 3.14 15.62
C PRO A 131 13.57 1.87 14.78
N GLU A 132 14.53 0.98 14.94
CA GLU A 132 14.59 -0.24 14.14
C GLU A 132 13.62 -1.31 14.66
N PHE A 133 12.79 -1.85 13.76
CA PHE A 133 11.93 -2.98 14.01
C PHE A 133 12.26 -4.14 13.09
N LYS A 134 12.38 -5.33 13.63
CA LYS A 134 12.39 -6.57 12.86
C LYS A 134 11.06 -6.79 12.21
N VAL A 135 11.06 -7.41 11.04
CA VAL A 135 9.84 -7.78 10.34
C VAL A 135 9.77 -9.30 10.13
N ASN A 136 8.56 -9.83 10.26
CA ASN A 136 8.25 -11.21 9.91
C ASN A 136 7.15 -11.20 8.86
N PHE A 137 7.35 -11.96 7.78
CA PHE A 137 6.44 -11.99 6.64
C PHE A 137 5.53 -13.20 6.66
N LYS A 138 4.30 -13.00 6.22
CA LYS A 138 3.33 -14.06 6.00
C LYS A 138 2.53 -13.79 4.73
N SER A 139 2.43 -14.81 3.86
CA SER A 139 1.53 -14.73 2.70
C SER A 139 0.10 -15.01 3.13
N ASN A 140 -0.81 -14.12 2.78
CA ASN A 140 -2.24 -14.25 3.02
C ASN A 140 -3.02 -14.04 1.72
N ILE A 141 -4.30 -14.37 1.78
CA ILE A 141 -5.26 -14.03 0.73
C ILE A 141 -5.83 -12.66 1.07
N SER A 142 -5.77 -11.74 0.12
CA SER A 142 -6.38 -10.42 0.20
C SER A 142 -7.70 -10.43 -0.53
N LEU A 143 -8.72 -9.89 0.10
CA LEU A 143 -10.05 -9.71 -0.46
C LEU A 143 -10.30 -8.23 -0.74
N PRO A 144 -11.02 -7.88 -1.82
CA PRO A 144 -11.38 -6.49 -2.04
C PRO A 144 -12.28 -5.98 -0.90
N SER A 145 -12.20 -4.69 -0.60
CA SER A 145 -13.21 -4.05 0.25
C SER A 145 -14.57 -4.06 -0.45
N TYR A 146 -15.63 -3.65 0.26
CA TYR A 146 -16.93 -3.49 -0.39
C TYR A 146 -16.89 -2.46 -1.53
N GLU A 147 -16.20 -1.35 -1.32
CA GLU A 147 -16.04 -0.30 -2.34
C GLU A 147 -15.25 -0.80 -3.55
N ASP A 148 -14.18 -1.57 -3.32
CA ASP A 148 -13.44 -2.21 -4.39
C ASP A 148 -14.31 -3.25 -5.13
N PHE A 149 -15.17 -3.98 -4.40
CA PHE A 149 -16.09 -4.94 -5.00
C PHE A 149 -17.06 -4.26 -5.96
N ASP A 150 -17.63 -3.12 -5.59
CA ASP A 150 -18.54 -2.36 -6.46
C ASP A 150 -17.84 -1.91 -7.76
N ASN A 151 -16.61 -1.38 -7.65
CA ASN A 151 -15.81 -1.02 -8.80
C ASN A 151 -15.49 -2.23 -9.69
N LEU A 152 -15.12 -3.36 -9.08
CA LEU A 152 -14.85 -4.62 -9.79
C LEU A 152 -16.12 -5.20 -10.42
N ASN A 153 -17.29 -5.08 -9.77
CA ASN A 153 -18.56 -5.52 -10.31
C ASN A 153 -18.95 -4.70 -11.53
N GLU A 154 -18.80 -3.37 -11.49
CA GLU A 154 -19.02 -2.53 -12.66
C GLU A 154 -18.08 -2.86 -13.83
N GLU A 155 -16.84 -3.22 -13.52
CA GLU A 155 -15.84 -3.57 -14.53
C GLU A 155 -16.09 -4.94 -15.16
N LYS A 156 -16.28 -5.96 -14.32
CA LYS A 156 -16.32 -7.37 -14.74
C LYS A 156 -17.73 -7.91 -14.95
N ASN A 157 -18.76 -7.07 -14.71
CA ASN A 157 -20.17 -7.47 -14.75
C ASN A 157 -20.44 -8.73 -13.91
N ILE A 158 -19.84 -8.80 -12.72
CA ILE A 158 -19.87 -10.00 -11.87
C ILE A 158 -21.30 -10.44 -11.55
N LEU A 159 -22.18 -9.47 -11.28
CA LEU A 159 -23.59 -9.72 -10.93
C LEU A 159 -24.49 -9.92 -12.15
N GLU A 160 -24.03 -9.69 -13.38
CA GLU A 160 -24.85 -9.78 -14.59
C GLU A 160 -25.57 -11.13 -14.74
N LYS A 161 -24.84 -12.22 -14.48
CA LYS A 161 -25.39 -13.59 -14.57
C LYS A 161 -26.51 -13.88 -13.55
N TYR A 162 -26.63 -13.06 -12.52
CA TYR A 162 -27.65 -13.22 -11.47
C TYR A 162 -28.88 -12.33 -11.66
N LYS A 163 -28.85 -11.39 -12.61
CA LYS A 163 -29.98 -10.47 -12.90
C LYS A 163 -31.26 -11.19 -13.33
N THR A 164 -31.17 -12.45 -13.75
CA THR A 164 -32.33 -13.27 -14.12
C THR A 164 -33.09 -13.85 -12.94
N TYR A 165 -32.60 -13.66 -11.70
CA TYR A 165 -33.33 -14.12 -10.52
C TYR A 165 -34.56 -13.26 -10.27
N GLU A 166 -35.68 -13.92 -9.93
CA GLU A 166 -37.01 -13.30 -9.76
C GLU A 166 -37.04 -12.18 -8.72
N ASN A 167 -36.12 -12.20 -7.73
CA ASN A 167 -35.92 -11.18 -6.70
C ASN A 167 -34.48 -10.69 -6.65
N PHE A 168 -33.96 -10.19 -7.76
CA PHE A 168 -32.55 -9.75 -7.87
C PHE A 168 -32.16 -8.75 -6.78
N LYS A 169 -33.04 -7.80 -6.42
CA LYS A 169 -32.75 -6.81 -5.36
C LYS A 169 -32.61 -7.45 -3.96
N GLU A 170 -33.40 -8.47 -3.67
CA GLU A 170 -33.24 -9.23 -2.43
C GLU A 170 -31.94 -10.06 -2.44
N PHE A 171 -31.59 -10.57 -3.61
CA PHE A 171 -30.30 -11.24 -3.82
C PHE A 171 -29.13 -10.29 -3.59
N GLU A 172 -29.15 -9.08 -4.18
CA GLU A 172 -28.13 -8.05 -3.97
C GLU A 172 -27.94 -7.70 -2.49
N ASN A 173 -29.06 -7.45 -1.78
CA ASN A 173 -28.99 -7.10 -0.37
C ASN A 173 -28.36 -8.22 0.48
N LYS A 174 -28.78 -9.47 0.27
CA LYS A 174 -28.20 -10.62 0.97
C LYS A 174 -26.75 -10.88 0.62
N LEU A 175 -26.39 -10.65 -0.63
CA LEU A 175 -25.01 -10.72 -1.08
C LEU A 175 -24.14 -9.70 -0.34
N PHE A 176 -24.66 -8.47 -0.21
CA PHE A 176 -23.98 -7.40 0.52
C PHE A 176 -23.75 -7.77 1.99
N ASP A 177 -24.81 -8.22 2.69
CA ASP A 177 -24.74 -8.58 4.11
C ASP A 177 -23.68 -9.68 4.35
N GLU A 178 -23.76 -10.78 3.60
CA GLU A 178 -22.82 -11.89 3.71
C GLU A 178 -21.39 -11.51 3.29
N TYR A 179 -21.24 -10.62 2.31
CA TYR A 179 -19.93 -10.11 1.89
C TYR A 179 -19.32 -9.25 2.99
N SER A 180 -20.11 -8.35 3.57
CA SER A 180 -19.68 -7.51 4.70
C SER A 180 -19.22 -8.37 5.88
N ASP A 181 -19.97 -9.41 6.23
CA ASP A 181 -19.61 -10.33 7.30
C ASP A 181 -18.24 -11.01 7.02
N ILE A 182 -17.99 -11.44 5.78
CA ILE A 182 -16.71 -12.05 5.38
C ILE A 182 -15.57 -11.05 5.48
N CYS A 183 -15.78 -9.81 5.01
CA CYS A 183 -14.78 -8.75 5.13
C CYS A 183 -14.48 -8.40 6.58
N ASP A 184 -15.52 -8.31 7.41
CA ASP A 184 -15.38 -8.07 8.86
C ASP A 184 -14.61 -9.17 9.57
N GLU A 185 -14.88 -10.44 9.24
CA GLU A 185 -14.11 -11.58 9.77
C GLU A 185 -12.64 -11.51 9.35
N TYR A 186 -12.38 -11.16 8.08
CA TYR A 186 -11.03 -10.97 7.57
C TYR A 186 -10.32 -9.83 8.34
N MET A 187 -10.92 -8.65 8.41
CA MET A 187 -10.34 -7.48 9.10
C MET A 187 -10.05 -7.79 10.58
N LYS A 188 -10.97 -8.44 11.30
CA LYS A 188 -10.76 -8.86 12.70
C LYS A 188 -9.62 -9.89 12.86
N SER A 189 -9.26 -10.60 11.81
CA SER A 189 -8.13 -11.56 11.83
C SER A 189 -6.76 -10.88 11.68
N LEU A 190 -6.73 -9.66 11.15
CA LEU A 190 -5.51 -8.89 10.99
C LEU A 190 -5.06 -8.33 12.34
N LYS A 191 -3.78 -8.47 12.64
CA LYS A 191 -3.14 -7.90 13.85
C LYS A 191 -2.39 -6.61 13.54
N ASN A 192 -2.13 -6.39 12.27
CA ASN A 192 -1.35 -5.28 11.75
C ASN A 192 -1.74 -5.11 10.28
N TYR A 193 -1.88 -3.89 9.84
CA TYR A 193 -2.26 -3.53 8.47
C TYR A 193 -1.05 -3.21 7.58
N THR A 194 0.18 -3.40 8.05
CA THR A 194 1.37 -3.22 7.22
C THR A 194 1.54 -4.41 6.28
N LYS A 195 1.61 -4.15 4.98
CA LYS A 195 1.66 -5.20 3.95
C LYS A 195 2.25 -4.73 2.61
N LEU A 196 2.69 -5.70 1.83
CA LEU A 196 3.00 -5.55 0.40
C LEU A 196 1.89 -6.17 -0.44
N LEU A 197 1.54 -5.51 -1.54
CA LEU A 197 0.57 -5.98 -2.54
C LEU A 197 -0.85 -6.22 -1.99
N GLY A 198 -1.67 -6.93 -2.76
CA GLY A 198 -3.06 -7.20 -2.40
C GLY A 198 -4.00 -6.03 -2.67
N TYR A 199 -5.09 -5.99 -1.92
CA TYR A 199 -6.00 -4.85 -1.86
C TYR A 199 -5.65 -3.95 -0.68
N PRO A 200 -5.88 -2.64 -0.74
CA PRO A 200 -5.71 -1.76 0.40
C PRO A 200 -6.72 -2.06 1.52
N ASP A 201 -6.33 -1.81 2.76
CA ASP A 201 -7.28 -1.74 3.88
C ASP A 201 -7.78 -0.29 3.94
N ILE A 202 -8.88 -0.02 3.22
CA ILE A 202 -9.41 1.33 2.99
C ILE A 202 -10.00 1.89 4.27
N ILE A 203 -9.65 3.14 4.60
CA ILE A 203 -10.24 3.88 5.73
C ILE A 203 -11.31 4.86 5.24
N GLN A 204 -11.09 5.54 4.12
CA GLN A 204 -11.98 6.59 3.62
C GLN A 204 -12.64 6.20 2.29
N ASN A 205 -11.86 6.10 1.22
CA ASN A 205 -12.34 5.85 -0.14
C ASN A 205 -11.37 4.97 -0.93
N SER A 206 -11.85 4.39 -2.03
CA SER A 206 -11.00 3.74 -3.03
C SER A 206 -10.01 4.76 -3.63
N MET A 207 -8.74 4.39 -3.75
CA MET A 207 -7.64 5.30 -4.04
C MET A 207 -7.14 5.25 -5.50
N GLU A 208 -7.52 4.25 -6.28
CA GLU A 208 -7.03 4.09 -7.66
C GLU A 208 -7.46 5.24 -8.57
N GLU A 209 -8.70 5.72 -8.43
CA GLU A 209 -9.18 6.89 -9.19
C GLU A 209 -8.48 8.17 -8.71
N GLU A 210 -8.19 8.29 -7.43
CA GLU A 210 -7.44 9.41 -6.87
C GLU A 210 -6.03 9.45 -7.44
N CYS A 211 -5.30 8.34 -7.42
CA CYS A 211 -3.98 8.23 -8.05
C CYS A 211 -4.02 8.60 -9.54
N ALA A 212 -5.02 8.10 -10.27
CA ALA A 212 -5.18 8.39 -11.69
C ALA A 212 -5.50 9.87 -11.96
N ALA A 213 -6.30 10.50 -11.12
CA ALA A 213 -6.69 11.91 -11.25
C ALA A 213 -5.56 12.85 -10.84
N VAL A 214 -4.98 12.66 -9.65
CA VAL A 214 -3.97 13.59 -9.10
C VAL A 214 -2.69 13.59 -9.94
N THR A 215 -2.26 12.45 -10.46
CA THR A 215 -1.10 12.35 -11.36
C THR A 215 -1.34 12.96 -12.75
N ARG A 216 -2.59 13.32 -13.07
CA ARG A 216 -2.98 14.11 -14.25
C ARG A 216 -3.18 15.59 -13.95
N GLY A 217 -2.89 16.02 -12.74
CA GLY A 217 -2.94 17.44 -12.34
C GLY A 217 -4.27 17.87 -11.71
N PHE A 218 -5.17 16.94 -11.38
CA PHE A 218 -6.40 17.29 -10.65
C PHE A 218 -6.16 17.23 -9.15
N ASN A 219 -6.58 18.29 -8.43
CA ASN A 219 -6.56 18.30 -6.98
C ASN A 219 -7.79 17.54 -6.46
N MET A 220 -7.55 16.48 -5.65
CA MET A 220 -8.57 15.60 -5.10
C MET A 220 -8.95 15.94 -3.65
N GLY A 221 -8.29 16.93 -3.04
CA GLY A 221 -8.59 17.42 -1.69
C GLY A 221 -9.90 18.24 -1.65
N GLY A 222 -11.02 17.58 -1.64
CA GLY A 222 -12.36 18.19 -1.51
C GLY A 222 -13.02 18.64 -2.81
N ILE A 223 -12.39 18.46 -3.97
CA ILE A 223 -12.96 18.80 -5.29
C ILE A 223 -12.80 17.62 -6.22
N SER A 224 -13.90 17.13 -6.78
CA SER A 224 -13.87 16.11 -7.82
C SER A 224 -13.37 16.70 -9.16
N TYR A 225 -12.70 15.90 -9.96
CA TYR A 225 -12.30 16.27 -11.32
C TYR A 225 -13.52 16.48 -12.25
N PRO A 226 -13.39 17.28 -13.36
CA PRO A 226 -14.51 17.52 -14.26
C PRO A 226 -15.06 16.25 -14.89
N LYS A 227 -16.39 16.11 -14.94
CA LYS A 227 -17.11 14.91 -15.44
C LYS A 227 -16.66 14.44 -16.83
N LYS A 228 -16.18 15.35 -17.70
CA LYS A 228 -15.69 15.00 -19.04
C LYS A 228 -14.46 14.06 -19.02
N TYR A 229 -13.73 13.99 -17.91
CA TYR A 229 -12.56 13.12 -17.74
C TYR A 229 -12.89 11.79 -17.05
N LYS A 230 -14.15 11.58 -16.62
CA LYS A 230 -14.55 10.42 -15.81
C LYS A 230 -14.12 9.09 -16.45
N GLU A 231 -14.44 8.88 -17.72
CA GLU A 231 -14.13 7.63 -18.41
C GLU A 231 -12.61 7.42 -18.59
N GLU A 232 -11.87 8.51 -18.87
CA GLU A 232 -10.42 8.46 -18.98
C GLU A 232 -9.76 8.08 -17.64
N ILE A 233 -10.16 8.75 -16.57
CA ILE A 233 -9.63 8.51 -15.23
C ILE A 233 -10.00 7.10 -14.75
N LYS A 234 -11.26 6.69 -14.92
CA LYS A 234 -11.72 5.33 -14.58
C LYS A 234 -10.98 4.25 -15.37
N LYS A 235 -10.60 4.52 -16.62
CA LYS A 235 -9.75 3.60 -17.40
C LYS A 235 -8.34 3.55 -16.83
N ALA A 236 -7.78 4.69 -16.49
CA ALA A 236 -6.41 4.79 -15.99
C ALA A 236 -6.26 4.32 -14.53
N SER A 237 -7.34 4.35 -13.73
CA SER A 237 -7.30 3.82 -12.36
C SER A 237 -6.99 2.33 -12.32
N LYS A 238 -7.39 1.58 -13.34
CA LYS A 238 -7.15 0.13 -13.45
C LYS A 238 -5.67 -0.26 -13.57
N ASP A 239 -4.81 0.70 -13.90
CA ASP A 239 -3.37 0.47 -14.03
C ASP A 239 -2.64 0.53 -12.68
N TRP A 240 -3.29 1.10 -11.66
CA TRP A 240 -2.70 1.25 -10.34
C TRP A 240 -2.85 -0.01 -9.48
N VAL A 241 -1.80 -0.32 -8.72
CA VAL A 241 -1.77 -1.41 -7.74
C VAL A 241 -1.09 -0.94 -6.47
N LEU A 242 -1.54 -1.46 -5.35
CA LEU A 242 -0.88 -1.26 -4.07
C LEU A 242 0.51 -1.91 -4.11
N LEU A 243 1.55 -1.15 -3.83
CA LEU A 243 2.91 -1.66 -3.65
C LEU A 243 3.19 -1.96 -2.18
N PHE A 244 2.90 -1.00 -1.30
CA PHE A 244 3.15 -1.09 0.13
C PHE A 244 2.13 -0.26 0.89
N GLN A 245 1.62 -0.80 1.98
CA GLN A 245 0.80 -0.12 2.97
C GLN A 245 1.51 -0.20 4.31
N MET A 246 1.55 0.91 5.02
CA MET A 246 2.16 0.97 6.35
C MET A 246 1.17 1.55 7.36
N ASP A 247 1.03 0.82 8.45
CA ASP A 247 0.24 1.18 9.64
C ASP A 247 1.14 1.85 10.69
N THR A 248 0.55 2.31 11.77
CA THR A 248 1.23 2.80 12.98
C THR A 248 2.33 1.83 13.42
N VAL A 249 3.46 2.38 13.83
CA VAL A 249 4.58 1.63 14.40
C VAL A 249 4.86 2.18 15.79
N GLU A 250 4.89 1.30 16.79
CA GLU A 250 5.05 1.69 18.19
C GLU A 250 6.06 0.84 18.93
N SER A 251 6.70 1.44 19.91
CA SER A 251 7.49 0.81 20.98
C SER A 251 7.21 1.51 22.29
N ASP A 252 7.86 1.10 23.38
CA ASP A 252 7.66 1.72 24.71
C ASP A 252 7.93 3.24 24.71
N ASP A 253 8.86 3.72 23.87
CA ASP A 253 9.33 5.11 23.87
C ASP A 253 9.09 5.83 22.52
N TYR A 254 8.44 5.20 21.56
CA TYR A 254 8.24 5.77 20.21
C TYR A 254 6.92 5.32 19.61
N GLU A 255 6.19 6.28 19.05
CA GLU A 255 4.99 6.04 18.27
C GLU A 255 5.03 6.86 16.97
N LEU A 256 4.86 6.20 15.85
CA LEU A 256 4.62 6.84 14.55
C LEU A 256 3.19 6.53 14.12
N MET A 257 2.35 7.55 14.12
CA MET A 257 0.97 7.49 13.66
C MET A 257 0.81 8.36 12.41
N PHE A 258 0.04 7.89 11.43
CA PHE A 258 -0.29 8.63 10.22
C PHE A 258 -1.66 9.29 10.38
N GLY A 259 -1.69 10.63 10.51
CA GLY A 259 -2.91 11.35 10.84
C GLY A 259 -3.52 10.85 12.14
N ASP A 260 -4.83 10.59 12.16
CA ASP A 260 -5.55 10.00 13.30
C ASP A 260 -5.81 8.51 13.02
N CYS A 261 -4.98 7.62 13.59
CA CYS A 261 -5.05 6.17 13.40
C CYS A 261 -5.12 5.73 11.93
N GLY A 262 -4.33 6.38 11.08
CA GLY A 262 -4.37 6.18 9.64
C GLY A 262 -3.28 5.26 9.09
N HIS A 263 -3.31 5.12 7.78
CA HIS A 263 -2.33 4.37 7.00
C HIS A 263 -1.79 5.21 5.87
N ILE A 264 -0.57 4.90 5.43
CA ILE A 264 -0.02 5.39 4.16
C ILE A 264 0.05 4.26 3.15
N TYR A 265 -0.25 4.61 1.91
CA TYR A 265 -0.36 3.67 0.80
C TYR A 265 0.54 4.12 -0.33
N PHE A 266 1.54 3.31 -0.66
CA PHE A 266 2.39 3.50 -1.83
C PHE A 266 1.77 2.79 -3.03
N TRP A 267 1.40 3.56 -4.03
CA TRP A 267 0.79 3.08 -5.26
C TRP A 267 1.79 3.10 -6.41
N ILE A 268 1.71 2.12 -7.29
CA ILE A 268 2.54 2.04 -8.50
C ILE A 268 1.69 1.55 -9.67
N LYS A 269 2.04 1.96 -10.89
CA LYS A 269 1.41 1.38 -12.07
C LYS A 269 1.96 0.00 -12.36
N LYS A 270 1.10 -0.90 -12.84
CA LYS A 270 1.46 -2.29 -13.20
C LYS A 270 2.65 -2.34 -14.16
N GLU A 271 2.65 -1.44 -15.17
CA GLU A 271 3.74 -1.35 -16.15
C GLU A 271 5.06 -0.91 -15.50
N ASP A 272 5.03 0.11 -14.62
CA ASP A 272 6.21 0.59 -13.92
C ASP A 272 6.77 -0.49 -12.99
N LEU A 273 5.91 -1.21 -12.26
CA LEU A 273 6.30 -2.33 -11.40
C LEU A 273 6.96 -3.45 -12.22
N ALA A 274 6.35 -3.86 -13.33
CA ALA A 274 6.89 -4.90 -14.21
C ALA A 274 8.26 -4.52 -14.82
N ASN A 275 8.47 -3.22 -15.05
CA ASN A 275 9.73 -2.67 -15.57
C ASN A 275 10.73 -2.27 -14.49
N LYS A 276 10.45 -2.58 -13.21
CA LYS A 276 11.28 -2.19 -12.04
C LYS A 276 11.49 -0.67 -11.95
N ASN A 277 10.55 0.13 -12.45
CA ASN A 277 10.59 1.59 -12.44
C ASN A 277 9.83 2.15 -11.24
N PHE A 278 10.49 2.36 -10.13
CA PHE A 278 9.90 2.85 -8.89
C PHE A 278 9.90 4.39 -8.77
N GLU A 279 10.28 5.13 -9.80
CA GLU A 279 10.30 6.60 -9.77
C GLU A 279 8.91 7.21 -9.84
N ASN A 280 7.94 6.50 -10.42
CA ASN A 280 6.59 6.98 -10.68
C ASN A 280 5.55 6.48 -9.67
N ILE A 281 5.96 6.25 -8.44
CA ILE A 281 5.02 5.91 -7.36
C ILE A 281 4.15 7.12 -7.02
N TRP A 282 3.00 6.84 -6.42
CA TRP A 282 2.19 7.85 -5.75
C TRP A 282 1.88 7.40 -4.32
N LEU A 283 1.85 8.35 -3.40
CA LEU A 283 1.48 8.10 -2.02
C LEU A 283 0.11 8.69 -1.74
N ILE A 284 -0.71 7.98 -0.97
CA ILE A 284 -1.94 8.49 -0.37
C ILE A 284 -1.90 8.16 1.13
N LEU A 285 -2.32 9.11 1.95
CA LEU A 285 -2.58 8.93 3.36
C LEU A 285 -4.09 8.96 3.58
N GLN A 286 -4.61 7.99 4.35
CA GLN A 286 -5.98 8.03 4.86
C GLN A 286 -5.97 7.81 6.37
N CYS A 287 -6.85 8.51 7.08
CA CYS A 287 -7.04 8.35 8.52
C CYS A 287 -8.53 8.51 8.90
N TYR A 288 -8.85 8.25 10.15
CA TYR A 288 -10.21 8.37 10.68
C TYR A 288 -10.63 9.82 10.95
#